data_e9e770c788e1ac405637103b09cd5db1
#
_entry.id   e9e770c788e1ac405637103b09cd5db1
#
_cell.length_a   1.000
_cell.length_b   1.000
_cell.length_c   1.000
_cell.angle_alpha   90.00
_cell.angle_beta   90.00
_cell.angle_gamma   90.00
#
_symmetry.space_group_name_H-M   'P 1'
#
loop_
_entity.id
_entity.type
_entity.pdbx_description
1 polymer ?
#
loop_
_entity_poly.entity_id
_entity_poly.type
_entity_poly.pdbx_seq_one_letter_code
_entity_poly.pdbx_strand_id
1 'polypeptide(L)'
;GADNFWHALLDGENGIRPIDLFDAHGLTVRFGGQVPSFDPKLYVRPRKSLKVMSRDIQFGFAAADLAMADAGVASERVDPERFGVVFGNDMIYADLDDLETTYRRAKTADGTFSYDQWSEAIQEELQPLWLLKHLPNMTASHIAIAQDARGPNNTIVLGDVSSLLAVSEAVSVIQRGWADIMLAGGTGSRLHPTALVARGNASLSKRGDDFESACRPFDLHRDGLVNGEGAAVLVLESREHAEKRGAQIRGRILATAACCEPRKQENLPAGRGVEMALRTVLKQAGLGTDNLGHINAHGLSTGPMDAAEAQAIAAVVGETPVTAPKSNFGHAGAGSGLMELAASVLAVESGTIPPTRNYETPDPACPIQVIHETPMEGRPRTAITVNFSTMGQASAVAITAD
;
A
#
# COMPACT_ATOMS: atom_id res chain seq x y z
N GLY A 1 -2.76 -8.61 -12.59
CA GLY A 1 -3.88 -7.70 -12.82
C GLY A 1 -5.01 -7.94 -11.82
N ALA A 2 -6.08 -7.16 -11.91
CA ALA A 2 -7.16 -7.14 -10.92
C ALA A 2 -7.83 -8.53 -10.74
N ASP A 3 -8.14 -9.23 -11.84
CA ASP A 3 -8.82 -10.52 -11.77
C ASP A 3 -7.99 -11.59 -11.05
N ASN A 4 -6.69 -11.70 -11.37
CA ASN A 4 -5.81 -12.66 -10.69
C ASN A 4 -5.68 -12.33 -9.20
N PHE A 5 -5.57 -11.04 -8.85
CA PHE A 5 -5.52 -10.60 -7.47
C PHE A 5 -6.82 -10.96 -6.73
N TRP A 6 -7.95 -10.77 -7.38
CA TRP A 6 -9.26 -11.09 -6.80
C TRP A 6 -9.44 -12.58 -6.54
N HIS A 7 -9.14 -13.43 -7.53
CA HIS A 7 -9.21 -14.88 -7.36
C HIS A 7 -8.29 -15.35 -6.24
N ALA A 8 -7.05 -14.87 -6.22
CA ALA A 8 -6.09 -15.22 -5.16
C ALA A 8 -6.60 -14.86 -3.75
N LEU A 9 -7.31 -13.73 -3.59
CA LEU A 9 -7.92 -13.35 -2.30
C LEU A 9 -9.07 -14.27 -1.92
N LEU A 10 -9.95 -14.63 -2.87
CA LEU A 10 -11.10 -15.50 -2.62
C LEU A 10 -10.67 -16.94 -2.33
N ASP A 11 -9.65 -17.41 -3.03
CA ASP A 11 -9.09 -18.77 -2.87
C ASP A 11 -8.17 -18.87 -1.65
N GLY A 12 -7.92 -17.74 -0.96
CA GLY A 12 -7.06 -17.68 0.21
C GLY A 12 -5.60 -18.00 -0.09
N GLU A 13 -5.12 -17.68 -1.31
CA GLU A 13 -3.72 -17.90 -1.68
C GLU A 13 -2.75 -17.14 -0.77
N ASN A 14 -1.60 -17.77 -0.50
CA ASN A 14 -0.56 -17.22 0.34
C ASN A 14 0.57 -16.60 -0.48
N GLY A 15 0.75 -15.29 -0.37
CA GLY A 15 1.91 -14.58 -0.93
C GLY A 15 3.14 -14.58 -0.03
N ILE A 16 3.00 -15.04 1.23
CA ILE A 16 4.12 -15.12 2.18
C ILE A 16 5.00 -16.32 1.84
N ARG A 17 6.29 -16.07 1.64
CA ARG A 17 7.28 -17.09 1.23
C ARG A 17 8.67 -16.76 1.74
N PRO A 18 9.63 -17.70 1.69
CA PRO A 18 11.02 -17.39 1.91
C PRO A 18 11.51 -16.31 0.95
N ILE A 19 12.31 -15.37 1.44
CA ILE A 19 12.88 -14.29 0.62
C ILE A 19 14.00 -14.88 -0.24
N ASP A 20 13.91 -14.69 -1.56
CA ASP A 20 14.92 -15.09 -2.56
C ASP A 20 15.50 -13.90 -3.35
N LEU A 21 15.11 -12.66 -3.01
CA LEU A 21 15.63 -11.43 -3.64
C LEU A 21 17.09 -11.15 -3.33
N PHE A 22 17.56 -11.65 -2.20
CA PHE A 22 18.93 -11.49 -1.70
C PHE A 22 19.25 -12.61 -0.69
N ASP A 23 20.52 -12.79 -0.35
CA ASP A 23 20.89 -13.74 0.70
C ASP A 23 20.45 -13.26 2.08
N ALA A 24 19.36 -13.84 2.58
CA ALA A 24 18.79 -13.53 3.89
C ALA A 24 19.34 -14.41 5.02
N HIS A 25 20.38 -15.26 4.78
CA HIS A 25 20.84 -16.27 5.73
C HIS A 25 21.29 -15.68 7.09
N GLY A 26 21.84 -14.48 7.09
CA GLY A 26 22.26 -13.76 8.31
C GLY A 26 21.15 -12.98 9.02
N LEU A 27 19.91 -12.95 8.49
CA LEU A 27 18.82 -12.19 9.07
C LEU A 27 17.94 -13.04 9.98
N THR A 28 17.36 -12.41 11.00
CA THR A 28 16.42 -13.06 11.92
C THR A 28 15.12 -13.44 11.22
N VAL A 29 14.61 -12.57 10.33
CA VAL A 29 13.41 -12.82 9.52
C VAL A 29 13.83 -13.04 8.08
N ARG A 30 13.42 -14.17 7.50
CA ARG A 30 13.85 -14.66 6.17
C ARG A 30 12.66 -14.92 5.24
N PHE A 31 11.48 -14.43 5.60
CA PHE A 31 10.25 -14.61 4.86
C PHE A 31 9.49 -13.29 4.75
N GLY A 32 8.60 -13.22 3.79
CA GLY A 32 7.73 -12.06 3.57
C GLY A 32 6.81 -12.23 2.37
N GLY A 33 5.90 -11.28 2.20
CA GLY A 33 5.01 -11.24 1.05
C GLY A 33 5.75 -10.77 -0.19
N GLN A 34 6.29 -11.70 -0.96
CA GLN A 34 7.13 -11.42 -2.12
C GLN A 34 6.37 -11.66 -3.42
N VAL A 35 6.45 -10.70 -4.35
CA VAL A 35 5.94 -10.86 -5.72
C VAL A 35 6.89 -11.77 -6.50
N PRO A 36 6.45 -12.99 -6.87
CA PRO A 36 7.31 -13.94 -7.56
C PRO A 36 7.51 -13.56 -9.02
N SER A 37 8.68 -13.87 -9.56
CA SER A 37 8.97 -13.82 -11.00
C SER A 37 8.62 -12.49 -11.68
N PHE A 38 8.77 -11.37 -10.97
CA PHE A 38 8.47 -10.05 -11.51
C PHE A 38 9.53 -9.62 -12.54
N ASP A 39 9.12 -9.45 -13.80
CA ASP A 39 9.98 -8.88 -14.85
C ASP A 39 9.50 -7.47 -15.24
N PRO A 40 10.18 -6.41 -14.77
CA PRO A 40 9.77 -5.03 -15.08
C PRO A 40 9.89 -4.68 -16.56
N LYS A 41 10.65 -5.45 -17.34
CA LYS A 41 10.81 -5.23 -18.79
C LYS A 41 9.51 -5.47 -19.58
N LEU A 42 8.54 -6.14 -18.98
CA LEU A 42 7.22 -6.36 -19.57
C LEU A 42 6.38 -5.08 -19.56
N TYR A 43 6.60 -4.20 -18.58
CA TYR A 43 5.78 -3.01 -18.31
C TYR A 43 6.50 -1.70 -18.66
N VAL A 44 7.76 -1.53 -18.23
CA VAL A 44 8.47 -0.26 -18.29
C VAL A 44 8.86 0.11 -19.72
N ARG A 45 8.42 1.28 -20.16
CA ARG A 45 8.75 1.90 -21.47
C ARG A 45 9.15 3.36 -21.26
N PRO A 46 10.25 3.84 -21.84
CA PRO A 46 11.31 3.07 -22.52
C PRO A 46 12.16 2.25 -21.53
N ARG A 47 12.65 1.09 -21.94
CA ARG A 47 13.42 0.16 -21.08
C ARG A 47 14.68 0.77 -20.43
N LYS A 48 15.24 1.80 -21.05
CA LYS A 48 16.41 2.52 -20.47
C LYS A 48 16.11 3.15 -19.11
N SER A 49 14.84 3.48 -18.82
CA SER A 49 14.42 4.05 -17.54
C SER A 49 14.63 3.09 -16.36
N LEU A 50 14.67 1.78 -16.60
CA LEU A 50 14.95 0.78 -15.55
C LEU A 50 16.28 1.02 -14.81
N LYS A 51 17.25 1.67 -15.46
CA LYS A 51 18.56 1.99 -14.84
C LYS A 51 18.46 2.95 -13.66
N VAL A 52 17.35 3.70 -13.57
CA VAL A 52 17.10 4.72 -12.55
C VAL A 52 15.79 4.46 -11.79
N MET A 53 15.33 3.21 -11.76
CA MET A 53 14.15 2.77 -11.03
C MET A 53 14.51 1.72 -10.00
N SER A 54 14.19 1.97 -8.74
CA SER A 54 14.16 0.96 -7.69
C SER A 54 12.99 -0.02 -7.91
N ARG A 55 12.97 -1.10 -7.15
CA ARG A 55 11.90 -2.10 -7.18
C ARG A 55 10.53 -1.48 -6.87
N ASP A 56 10.46 -0.55 -5.91
CA ASP A 56 9.25 0.22 -5.59
C ASP A 56 8.72 0.99 -6.79
N ILE A 57 9.60 1.71 -7.50
CA ILE A 57 9.24 2.48 -8.69
C ILE A 57 8.76 1.54 -9.81
N GLN A 58 9.42 0.40 -9.98
CA GLN A 58 9.05 -0.60 -10.99
C GLN A 58 7.67 -1.19 -10.73
N PHE A 59 7.33 -1.50 -9.47
CA PHE A 59 5.99 -1.97 -9.09
C PHE A 59 4.92 -0.92 -9.33
N GLY A 60 5.15 0.32 -8.89
CA GLY A 60 4.20 1.41 -9.09
C GLY A 60 3.94 1.67 -10.57
N PHE A 61 5.00 1.61 -11.39
CA PHE A 61 4.89 1.75 -12.85
C PHE A 61 4.08 0.61 -13.48
N ALA A 62 4.40 -0.64 -13.12
CA ALA A 62 3.68 -1.81 -13.63
C ALA A 62 2.20 -1.80 -13.22
N ALA A 63 1.89 -1.40 -12.00
CA ALA A 63 0.52 -1.28 -11.53
C ALA A 63 -0.25 -0.18 -12.30
N ALA A 64 0.41 0.94 -12.64
CA ALA A 64 -0.20 1.99 -13.45
C ALA A 64 -0.49 1.53 -14.89
N ASP A 65 0.45 0.81 -15.51
CA ASP A 65 0.27 0.23 -16.85
C ASP A 65 -0.91 -0.75 -16.87
N LEU A 66 -0.99 -1.64 -15.88
CA LEU A 66 -2.10 -2.58 -15.73
C LEU A 66 -3.44 -1.88 -15.46
N ALA A 67 -3.47 -0.82 -14.63
CA ALA A 67 -4.68 -0.08 -14.33
C ALA A 67 -5.21 0.68 -15.55
N MET A 68 -4.34 1.29 -16.34
CA MET A 68 -4.71 1.94 -17.61
C MET A 68 -5.33 0.94 -18.59
N ALA A 69 -4.72 -0.25 -18.70
CA ALA A 69 -5.24 -1.32 -19.55
C ALA A 69 -6.62 -1.83 -19.06
N ASP A 70 -6.77 -2.06 -17.75
CA ASP A 70 -8.03 -2.50 -17.13
C ASP A 70 -9.16 -1.47 -17.31
N ALA A 71 -8.84 -0.18 -17.16
CA ALA A 71 -9.79 0.90 -17.37
C ALA A 71 -10.10 1.21 -18.84
N GLY A 72 -9.40 0.58 -19.80
CA GLY A 72 -9.54 0.87 -21.23
C GLY A 72 -9.14 2.31 -21.59
N VAL A 73 -8.21 2.90 -20.85
CA VAL A 73 -7.72 4.25 -21.09
C VAL A 73 -6.48 4.21 -21.98
N ALA A 74 -6.56 4.84 -23.13
CA ALA A 74 -5.41 5.10 -24.00
C ALA A 74 -4.98 6.56 -23.81
N SER A 75 -3.73 6.77 -23.38
CA SER A 75 -3.21 8.11 -23.04
C SER A 75 -3.34 9.10 -24.22
N GLU A 76 -3.21 8.61 -25.46
CA GLU A 76 -3.33 9.43 -26.67
C GLU A 76 -4.76 9.99 -26.91
N ARG A 77 -5.75 9.49 -26.18
CA ARG A 77 -7.17 9.90 -26.27
C ARG A 77 -7.61 10.78 -25.10
N VAL A 78 -6.72 11.04 -24.16
CA VAL A 78 -6.96 11.88 -22.98
C VAL A 78 -6.29 13.22 -23.18
N ASP A 79 -6.92 14.32 -22.74
CA ASP A 79 -6.26 15.63 -22.70
C ASP A 79 -5.09 15.57 -21.69
N PRO A 80 -3.84 15.70 -22.14
CA PRO A 80 -2.68 15.56 -21.25
C PRO A 80 -2.67 16.54 -20.07
N GLU A 81 -3.20 17.76 -20.26
CA GLU A 81 -3.22 18.80 -19.21
C GLU A 81 -4.29 18.53 -18.16
N ARG A 82 -5.25 17.64 -18.45
CA ARG A 82 -6.31 17.20 -17.55
C ARG A 82 -6.13 15.79 -17.03
N PHE A 83 -4.98 15.19 -17.32
CA PHE A 83 -4.57 13.88 -16.85
C PHE A 83 -3.45 14.02 -15.81
N GLY A 84 -3.72 13.61 -14.56
CA GLY A 84 -2.79 13.74 -13.46
C GLY A 84 -2.40 12.41 -12.79
N VAL A 85 -1.39 12.48 -11.93
CA VAL A 85 -0.83 11.32 -11.21
C VAL A 85 -0.55 11.71 -9.75
N VAL A 86 -1.08 10.96 -8.80
CA VAL A 86 -0.75 11.10 -7.37
C VAL A 86 -0.40 9.74 -6.80
N PHE A 87 0.75 9.66 -6.14
CA PHE A 87 1.24 8.39 -5.57
C PHE A 87 1.53 8.50 -4.07
N GLY A 88 1.10 7.48 -3.32
CA GLY A 88 1.61 7.19 -1.99
C GLY A 88 2.90 6.39 -2.08
N ASN A 89 3.95 6.84 -1.42
CA ASN A 89 5.23 6.16 -1.37
C ASN A 89 5.82 6.23 0.05
N ASP A 90 6.89 5.49 0.29
CA ASP A 90 7.65 5.48 1.54
C ASP A 90 9.11 5.85 1.23
N MET A 91 9.94 5.84 2.24
CA MET A 91 11.40 5.96 2.07
C MET A 91 11.93 4.75 1.30
N ILE A 92 12.62 5.00 0.20
CA ILE A 92 13.27 3.98 -0.61
C ILE A 92 14.71 3.83 -0.13
N TYR A 93 15.09 2.63 0.26
CA TYR A 93 16.46 2.33 0.69
C TYR A 93 17.38 2.14 -0.51
N ALA A 94 18.62 2.63 -0.37
CA ALA A 94 19.65 2.41 -1.39
C ALA A 94 20.06 0.94 -1.45
N ASP A 95 20.18 0.41 -2.67
CA ASP A 95 20.77 -0.89 -2.88
C ASP A 95 22.23 -0.89 -2.36
N LEU A 96 22.58 -1.89 -1.56
CA LEU A 96 23.92 -1.96 -0.96
C LEU A 96 25.01 -2.05 -2.02
N ASP A 97 24.74 -2.74 -3.11
CA ASP A 97 25.66 -2.90 -4.25
C ASP A 97 25.97 -1.55 -4.94
N ASP A 98 25.01 -0.63 -4.99
CA ASP A 98 25.21 0.71 -5.57
C ASP A 98 26.28 1.53 -4.82
N LEU A 99 26.50 1.23 -3.54
CA LEU A 99 27.39 1.98 -2.64
C LEU A 99 28.63 1.18 -2.20
N GLU A 100 28.67 -0.12 -2.44
CA GLU A 100 29.73 -1.00 -1.91
C GLU A 100 31.12 -0.54 -2.29
N THR A 101 31.38 -0.30 -3.58
CA THR A 101 32.72 0.12 -4.08
C THR A 101 33.13 1.45 -3.47
N THR A 102 32.21 2.41 -3.39
CA THR A 102 32.43 3.72 -2.79
C THR A 102 32.78 3.60 -1.30
N TYR A 103 32.02 2.77 -0.54
CA TYR A 103 32.33 2.52 0.87
C TYR A 103 33.66 1.81 1.09
N ARG A 104 34.01 0.84 0.23
CA ARG A 104 35.31 0.14 0.31
C ARG A 104 36.47 1.08 0.08
N ARG A 105 36.37 1.97 -0.90
CA ARG A 105 37.42 2.98 -1.20
C ARG A 105 37.53 4.07 -0.14
N ALA A 106 36.46 4.35 0.59
CA ALA A 106 36.49 5.33 1.67
C ALA A 106 37.12 4.83 2.97
N LYS A 107 37.66 3.60 2.98
CA LYS A 107 38.39 3.06 4.14
C LYS A 107 39.90 3.28 3.99
N THR A 108 40.49 3.81 5.05
CA THR A 108 41.96 3.90 5.22
C THR A 108 42.57 2.51 5.45
N ALA A 109 43.90 2.42 5.42
CA ALA A 109 44.63 1.15 5.57
C ALA A 109 44.38 0.45 6.93
N ASP A 110 44.03 1.20 7.96
CA ASP A 110 43.61 0.68 9.30
C ASP A 110 42.13 0.33 9.40
N GLY A 111 41.38 0.48 8.30
CA GLY A 111 39.94 0.15 8.21
C GLY A 111 38.97 1.24 8.72
N THR A 112 39.50 2.41 9.13
CA THR A 112 38.66 3.56 9.51
C THR A 112 38.04 4.24 8.30
N PHE A 113 36.88 4.86 8.47
CA PHE A 113 36.22 5.61 7.40
C PHE A 113 36.82 7.00 7.25
N SER A 114 37.14 7.41 6.01
CA SER A 114 37.69 8.73 5.68
C SER A 114 36.69 9.50 4.80
N TYR A 115 36.28 10.68 5.26
CA TYR A 115 35.41 11.57 4.48
C TYR A 115 36.10 12.14 3.24
N ASP A 116 37.45 12.35 3.28
CA ASP A 116 38.17 12.82 2.11
C ASP A 116 38.19 11.77 1.01
N GLN A 117 38.53 10.52 1.35
CA GLN A 117 38.46 9.39 0.40
C GLN A 117 37.01 9.11 -0.06
N TRP A 118 36.03 9.31 0.78
CA TRP A 118 34.63 9.20 0.42
C TRP A 118 34.22 10.21 -0.66
N SER A 119 34.64 11.47 -0.51
CA SER A 119 34.38 12.53 -1.49
C SER A 119 34.96 12.21 -2.87
N GLU A 120 36.20 11.69 -2.93
CA GLU A 120 36.81 11.24 -4.18
C GLU A 120 36.11 10.01 -4.76
N ALA A 121 35.85 9.00 -3.92
CA ALA A 121 35.20 7.77 -4.35
C ALA A 121 33.78 8.00 -4.92
N ILE A 122 32.99 8.89 -4.35
CA ILE A 122 31.67 9.24 -4.87
C ILE A 122 31.76 9.78 -6.30
N GLN A 123 32.70 10.67 -6.55
CA GLN A 123 32.87 11.31 -7.87
C GLN A 123 33.26 10.32 -8.97
N GLU A 124 34.01 9.29 -8.63
CA GLU A 124 34.57 8.34 -9.59
C GLU A 124 33.67 7.09 -9.77
N GLU A 125 33.09 6.58 -8.68
CA GLU A 125 32.40 5.27 -8.67
C GLU A 125 30.87 5.36 -8.74
N LEU A 126 30.31 6.42 -8.18
CA LEU A 126 28.85 6.51 -8.10
C LEU A 126 28.24 7.00 -9.41
N GLN A 127 27.24 6.30 -9.92
CA GLN A 127 26.52 6.76 -11.10
C GLN A 127 25.88 8.14 -10.83
N PRO A 128 26.06 9.14 -11.71
CA PRO A 128 25.51 10.49 -11.47
C PRO A 128 24.01 10.55 -11.19
N LEU A 129 23.24 9.60 -11.70
CA LEU A 129 21.78 9.53 -11.56
C LEU A 129 21.30 8.51 -10.51
N TRP A 130 22.22 7.92 -9.70
CA TRP A 130 21.86 6.90 -8.71
C TRP A 130 20.79 7.37 -7.74
N LEU A 131 20.82 8.66 -7.36
CA LEU A 131 19.85 9.23 -6.43
C LEU A 131 18.40 9.12 -6.92
N LEU A 132 18.16 9.09 -8.22
CA LEU A 132 16.81 8.99 -8.78
C LEU A 132 16.11 7.68 -8.39
N LYS A 133 16.85 6.61 -8.17
CA LYS A 133 16.28 5.34 -7.68
C LYS A 133 15.66 5.46 -6.28
N HIS A 134 16.09 6.45 -5.50
CA HIS A 134 15.76 6.54 -4.06
C HIS A 134 14.84 7.71 -3.73
N LEU A 135 14.40 8.47 -4.74
CA LEU A 135 13.47 9.58 -4.55
C LEU A 135 12.02 9.07 -4.68
N PRO A 136 11.20 9.19 -3.63
CA PRO A 136 9.81 8.69 -3.63
C PRO A 136 8.94 9.26 -4.75
N ASN A 137 9.17 10.50 -5.18
CA ASN A 137 8.44 11.17 -6.25
C ASN A 137 8.74 10.60 -7.65
N MET A 138 9.77 9.82 -7.81
CA MET A 138 10.14 9.28 -9.13
C MET A 138 9.11 8.27 -9.65
N THR A 139 8.35 7.59 -8.80
CA THR A 139 7.25 6.74 -9.25
C THR A 139 6.22 7.54 -10.05
N ALA A 140 5.68 8.60 -9.46
CA ALA A 140 4.71 9.47 -10.14
C ALA A 140 5.33 10.15 -11.37
N SER A 141 6.59 10.58 -11.30
CA SER A 141 7.30 11.21 -12.41
C SER A 141 7.49 10.29 -13.61
N HIS A 142 7.94 9.05 -13.38
CA HIS A 142 8.11 8.08 -14.47
C HIS A 142 6.80 7.70 -15.13
N ILE A 143 5.71 7.54 -14.35
CA ILE A 143 4.38 7.26 -14.87
C ILE A 143 3.88 8.45 -15.70
N ALA A 144 3.98 9.67 -15.17
CA ALA A 144 3.54 10.88 -15.88
C ALA A 144 4.27 11.07 -17.21
N ILE A 145 5.60 10.86 -17.25
CA ILE A 145 6.38 10.91 -18.49
C ILE A 145 5.92 9.85 -19.50
N ALA A 146 5.67 8.62 -19.04
CA ALA A 146 5.31 7.52 -19.93
C ALA A 146 3.90 7.65 -20.49
N GLN A 147 2.97 8.25 -19.75
CA GLN A 147 1.56 8.42 -20.10
C GLN A 147 1.27 9.82 -20.68
N ASP A 148 2.28 10.68 -20.84
CA ASP A 148 2.12 12.09 -21.21
C ASP A 148 1.11 12.84 -20.31
N ALA A 149 1.06 12.48 -19.02
CA ALA A 149 0.19 13.11 -18.04
C ALA A 149 0.80 14.41 -17.54
N ARG A 150 0.27 15.55 -18.01
CA ARG A 150 0.78 16.91 -17.75
C ARG A 150 -0.06 17.68 -16.73
N GLY A 151 -1.15 17.08 -16.26
CA GLY A 151 -2.00 17.60 -15.22
C GLY A 151 -1.34 17.55 -13.83
N PRO A 152 -2.11 17.73 -12.74
CA PRO A 152 -1.58 17.73 -11.38
C PRO A 152 -0.78 16.46 -11.06
N ASN A 153 0.43 16.65 -10.52
CA ASN A 153 1.32 15.56 -10.14
C ASN A 153 1.83 15.77 -8.71
N ASN A 154 1.69 14.77 -7.85
CA ASN A 154 2.14 14.83 -6.47
C ASN A 154 2.55 13.46 -5.94
N THR A 155 3.35 13.46 -4.87
CA THR A 155 3.70 12.25 -4.11
C THR A 155 3.55 12.51 -2.63
N ILE A 156 2.85 11.62 -1.93
CA ILE A 156 2.60 11.70 -0.51
C ILE A 156 3.45 10.67 0.21
N VAL A 157 4.28 11.12 1.16
CA VAL A 157 5.20 10.29 1.92
C VAL A 157 4.87 10.41 3.41
N LEU A 158 3.94 9.56 3.88
CA LEU A 158 3.43 9.51 5.24
C LEU A 158 3.29 8.06 5.75
N GLY A 159 4.22 7.18 5.31
CA GLY A 159 4.22 5.76 5.70
C GLY A 159 2.92 5.05 5.28
N ASP A 160 2.33 4.32 6.20
CA ASP A 160 1.21 3.39 5.94
C ASP A 160 -0.07 4.06 5.41
N VAL A 161 -0.28 5.35 5.68
CA VAL A 161 -1.47 6.09 5.22
C VAL A 161 -1.29 6.78 3.86
N SER A 162 -0.09 6.75 3.29
CA SER A 162 0.28 7.52 2.09
C SER A 162 -0.64 7.27 0.91
N SER A 163 -0.97 6.02 0.63
CA SER A 163 -1.73 5.67 -0.57
C SER A 163 -3.21 6.03 -0.48
N LEU A 164 -3.86 5.90 0.67
CA LEU A 164 -5.23 6.39 0.83
C LEU A 164 -5.30 7.93 0.82
N LEU A 165 -4.25 8.61 1.28
CA LEU A 165 -4.12 10.06 1.14
C LEU A 165 -3.91 10.47 -0.33
N ALA A 166 -3.21 9.67 -1.13
CA ALA A 166 -3.09 9.90 -2.57
C ALA A 166 -4.46 9.82 -3.26
N VAL A 167 -5.33 8.89 -2.84
CA VAL A 167 -6.74 8.85 -3.29
C VAL A 167 -7.49 10.13 -2.88
N SER A 168 -7.33 10.57 -1.64
CA SER A 168 -7.97 11.81 -1.14
C SER A 168 -7.55 13.04 -1.95
N GLU A 169 -6.27 13.16 -2.27
CA GLU A 169 -5.76 14.25 -3.11
C GLU A 169 -6.29 14.16 -4.54
N ALA A 170 -6.28 12.98 -5.16
CA ALA A 170 -6.81 12.78 -6.51
C ALA A 170 -8.31 13.12 -6.59
N VAL A 171 -9.11 12.72 -5.60
CA VAL A 171 -10.53 13.11 -5.48
C VAL A 171 -10.68 14.63 -5.40
N SER A 172 -9.87 15.30 -4.55
CA SER A 172 -9.89 16.75 -4.42
C SER A 172 -9.53 17.47 -5.73
N VAL A 173 -8.56 16.97 -6.48
CA VAL A 173 -8.14 17.51 -7.79
C VAL A 173 -9.28 17.43 -8.79
N ILE A 174 -9.95 16.27 -8.90
CA ILE A 174 -11.10 16.09 -9.80
C ILE A 174 -12.27 16.99 -9.38
N GLN A 175 -12.61 17.04 -8.08
CA GLN A 175 -13.70 17.86 -7.58
C GLN A 175 -13.50 19.37 -7.80
N ARG A 176 -12.24 19.83 -7.80
CA ARG A 176 -11.88 21.21 -8.16
C ARG A 176 -11.90 21.48 -9.66
N GLY A 177 -12.14 20.46 -10.49
CA GLY A 177 -12.14 20.58 -11.94
C GLY A 177 -10.76 20.80 -12.55
N TRP A 178 -9.67 20.43 -11.85
CA TRP A 178 -8.29 20.58 -12.35
C TRP A 178 -7.84 19.42 -13.24
N ALA A 179 -8.47 18.26 -13.06
CA ALA A 179 -8.28 17.10 -13.93
C ALA A 179 -9.60 16.39 -14.16
N ASP A 180 -9.72 15.66 -15.26
CA ASP A 180 -10.84 14.77 -15.55
C ASP A 180 -10.51 13.33 -15.18
N ILE A 181 -9.22 12.98 -15.21
CA ILE A 181 -8.70 11.66 -14.93
C ILE A 181 -7.43 11.76 -14.06
N MET A 182 -7.33 10.91 -13.05
CA MET A 182 -6.19 10.82 -12.14
C MET A 182 -5.78 9.36 -11.94
N LEU A 183 -4.50 9.08 -12.07
CA LEU A 183 -3.92 7.85 -11.53
C LEU A 183 -3.61 8.05 -10.05
N ALA A 184 -4.38 7.40 -9.18
CA ALA A 184 -4.13 7.39 -7.75
C ALA A 184 -3.49 6.05 -7.38
N GLY A 185 -2.24 6.07 -6.98
CA GLY A 185 -1.45 4.86 -6.74
C GLY A 185 -0.80 4.80 -5.37
N GLY A 186 -0.33 3.60 -5.04
CA GLY A 186 0.52 3.35 -3.90
C GLY A 186 1.48 2.20 -4.18
N THR A 187 2.71 2.33 -3.75
CA THR A 187 3.76 1.32 -3.95
C THR A 187 4.66 1.22 -2.74
N GLY A 188 5.24 0.05 -2.52
CA GLY A 188 6.25 -0.16 -1.51
C GLY A 188 6.87 -1.54 -1.57
N SER A 189 8.13 -1.63 -1.19
CA SER A 189 8.82 -2.88 -0.95
C SER A 189 9.55 -2.81 0.38
N ARG A 190 9.09 -3.59 1.35
CA ARG A 190 9.75 -3.74 2.65
C ARG A 190 10.67 -4.96 2.71
N LEU A 191 10.86 -5.63 1.58
CA LEU A 191 11.79 -6.76 1.42
C LEU A 191 13.15 -6.27 0.92
N HIS A 192 13.79 -5.45 1.75
CA HIS A 192 15.12 -4.93 1.52
C HIS A 192 16.00 -5.17 2.75
N PRO A 193 17.28 -5.59 2.63
CA PRO A 193 18.14 -5.89 3.77
C PRO A 193 18.17 -4.76 4.80
N THR A 194 18.36 -3.54 4.35
CA THR A 194 18.39 -2.35 5.21
C THR A 194 17.03 -2.11 5.90
N ALA A 195 15.91 -2.31 5.21
CA ALA A 195 14.59 -2.15 5.80
C ALA A 195 14.32 -3.17 6.91
N LEU A 196 14.73 -4.43 6.71
CA LEU A 196 14.59 -5.50 7.68
C LEU A 196 15.44 -5.25 8.95
N VAL A 197 16.65 -4.70 8.78
CA VAL A 197 17.55 -4.40 9.91
C VAL A 197 17.17 -3.10 10.60
N ALA A 198 16.92 -2.02 9.85
CA ALA A 198 16.70 -0.69 10.41
C ALA A 198 15.38 -0.55 11.18
N ARG A 199 14.33 -1.28 10.79
CA ARG A 199 13.02 -1.25 11.50
C ARG A 199 13.02 -2.09 12.77
N GLY A 200 14.08 -2.84 13.03
CA GLY A 200 14.24 -3.70 14.19
C GLY A 200 13.34 -4.94 14.18
N ASN A 201 13.75 -5.96 14.92
CA ASN A 201 13.02 -7.22 14.97
C ASN A 201 11.85 -7.20 15.98
N ALA A 202 11.65 -6.09 16.72
CA ALA A 202 10.70 -6.06 17.84
C ALA A 202 9.22 -6.15 17.40
N SER A 203 8.92 -5.73 16.18
CA SER A 203 7.54 -5.75 15.63
C SER A 203 7.32 -6.80 14.54
N LEU A 204 8.36 -7.53 14.13
CA LEU A 204 8.26 -8.56 13.10
C LEU A 204 7.87 -9.90 13.69
N SER A 205 7.05 -10.68 12.96
CA SER A 205 6.73 -12.05 13.31
C SER A 205 8.01 -12.92 13.32
N LYS A 206 8.10 -13.82 14.30
CA LYS A 206 9.21 -14.74 14.47
C LYS A 206 8.89 -16.19 14.05
N ARG A 207 7.77 -16.40 13.36
CA ARG A 207 7.32 -17.73 12.92
C ARG A 207 8.09 -18.23 11.70
N GLY A 208 9.43 -18.30 11.79
CA GLY A 208 10.28 -18.67 10.66
C GLY A 208 10.07 -20.09 10.15
N ASP A 209 9.73 -21.03 11.02
CA ASP A 209 9.48 -22.44 10.69
C ASP A 209 8.02 -22.66 10.17
N ASP A 210 7.12 -21.70 10.44
CA ASP A 210 5.71 -21.72 10.04
C ASP A 210 5.32 -20.34 9.50
N PHE A 211 6.08 -19.87 8.51
CA PHE A 211 5.89 -18.55 7.91
C PHE A 211 4.53 -18.40 7.21
N GLU A 212 3.92 -19.48 6.77
CA GLU A 212 2.61 -19.46 6.12
C GLU A 212 1.50 -18.98 7.08
N SER A 213 1.64 -19.24 8.38
CA SER A 213 0.71 -18.79 9.42
C SER A 213 1.12 -17.48 10.09
N ALA A 214 2.21 -16.85 9.65
CA ALA A 214 2.81 -15.71 10.35
C ALA A 214 1.95 -14.43 10.28
N CYS A 215 1.34 -14.14 9.12
CA CYS A 215 0.46 -12.99 8.96
C CYS A 215 -0.96 -13.37 9.36
N ARG A 216 -1.38 -12.93 10.56
CA ARG A 216 -2.67 -13.31 11.17
C ARG A 216 -3.34 -12.14 11.92
N PRO A 217 -3.82 -11.13 11.15
CA PRO A 217 -4.45 -9.96 11.75
C PRO A 217 -5.59 -10.33 12.71
N PHE A 218 -5.64 -9.66 13.86
CA PHE A 218 -6.65 -9.79 14.93
C PHE A 218 -6.72 -11.14 15.63
N ASP A 219 -5.99 -12.17 15.19
CA ASP A 219 -5.95 -13.47 15.86
C ASP A 219 -5.22 -13.39 17.21
N LEU A 220 -5.68 -14.17 18.20
CA LEU A 220 -5.10 -14.20 19.56
C LEU A 220 -3.60 -14.53 19.55
N HIS A 221 -3.16 -15.39 18.63
CA HIS A 221 -1.80 -15.89 18.55
C HIS A 221 -0.89 -15.09 17.58
N ARG A 222 -1.31 -13.87 17.16
CA ARG A 222 -0.46 -12.99 16.37
C ARG A 222 0.79 -12.58 17.17
N ASP A 223 1.94 -12.58 16.53
CA ASP A 223 3.22 -12.32 17.18
C ASP A 223 4.02 -11.18 16.54
N GLY A 224 3.52 -10.61 15.45
CA GLY A 224 4.17 -9.50 14.76
C GLY A 224 3.76 -9.36 13.31
N LEU A 225 4.15 -8.26 12.70
CA LEU A 225 3.89 -8.00 11.29
C LEU A 225 4.77 -8.85 10.38
N VAL A 226 4.29 -9.11 9.18
CA VAL A 226 5.07 -9.72 8.10
C VAL A 226 5.29 -8.66 7.03
N ASN A 227 6.56 -8.36 6.72
CA ASN A 227 6.89 -7.45 5.63
C ASN A 227 6.44 -8.02 4.28
N GLY A 228 6.09 -7.13 3.36
CA GLY A 228 5.69 -7.49 2.01
C GLY A 228 6.10 -6.43 1.00
N GLU A 229 5.75 -6.65 -0.25
CA GLU A 229 5.93 -5.71 -1.35
C GLU A 229 4.74 -5.77 -2.30
N GLY A 230 4.53 -4.69 -3.03
CA GLY A 230 3.48 -4.60 -4.03
C GLY A 230 3.05 -3.18 -4.32
N ALA A 231 2.17 -3.05 -5.28
CA ALA A 231 1.58 -1.78 -5.67
C ALA A 231 0.16 -2.00 -6.21
N ALA A 232 -0.67 -0.98 -6.06
CA ALA A 232 -1.94 -0.90 -6.75
C ALA A 232 -2.20 0.53 -7.22
N VAL A 233 -2.97 0.66 -8.29
CA VAL A 233 -3.37 1.94 -8.87
C VAL A 233 -4.86 1.89 -9.22
N LEU A 234 -5.56 2.96 -8.90
CA LEU A 234 -6.92 3.21 -9.36
C LEU A 234 -6.90 4.31 -10.42
N VAL A 235 -7.67 4.11 -11.48
CA VAL A 235 -8.00 5.16 -12.44
C VAL A 235 -9.25 5.84 -11.91
N LEU A 236 -9.10 7.08 -11.43
CA LEU A 236 -10.20 7.89 -10.93
C LEU A 236 -10.61 8.89 -12.01
N GLU A 237 -11.92 9.01 -12.22
CA GLU A 237 -12.50 9.90 -13.21
C GLU A 237 -13.67 10.66 -12.64
N SER A 238 -13.93 11.86 -13.19
CA SER A 238 -15.25 12.45 -12.99
C SER A 238 -16.29 11.56 -13.68
N ARG A 239 -17.50 11.45 -13.07
CA ARG A 239 -18.59 10.63 -13.65
C ARG A 239 -18.89 11.06 -15.10
N GLU A 240 -18.92 12.37 -15.34
CA GLU A 240 -19.16 12.91 -16.69
C GLU A 240 -18.12 12.42 -17.70
N HIS A 241 -16.84 12.42 -17.35
CA HIS A 241 -15.76 11.94 -18.22
C HIS A 241 -15.89 10.43 -18.46
N ALA A 242 -16.12 9.63 -17.41
CA ALA A 242 -16.27 8.18 -17.50
C ALA A 242 -17.45 7.78 -18.39
N GLU A 243 -18.63 8.40 -18.20
CA GLU A 243 -19.84 8.14 -18.99
C GLU A 243 -19.66 8.56 -20.46
N LYS A 244 -19.04 9.73 -20.71
CA LYS A 244 -18.77 10.24 -22.06
C LYS A 244 -17.91 9.31 -22.91
N ARG A 245 -16.93 8.63 -22.29
CA ARG A 245 -16.08 7.66 -22.99
C ARG A 245 -16.61 6.22 -22.96
N GLY A 246 -17.76 5.99 -22.31
CA GLY A 246 -18.36 4.65 -22.17
C GLY A 246 -17.57 3.72 -21.26
N ALA A 247 -16.98 4.25 -20.19
CA ALA A 247 -16.22 3.46 -19.23
C ALA A 247 -17.11 2.48 -18.47
N GLN A 248 -16.57 1.30 -18.17
CA GLN A 248 -17.16 0.43 -17.17
C GLN A 248 -16.76 0.96 -15.77
N ILE A 249 -17.72 1.50 -15.04
CA ILE A 249 -17.49 2.01 -13.69
C ILE A 249 -17.56 0.84 -12.72
N ARG A 250 -16.44 0.52 -12.02
CA ARG A 250 -16.38 -0.56 -11.02
C ARG A 250 -16.96 -0.15 -9.68
N GLY A 251 -16.99 1.14 -9.39
CA GLY A 251 -17.52 1.68 -8.15
C GLY A 251 -17.30 3.18 -8.02
N ARG A 252 -17.83 3.75 -6.95
CA ARG A 252 -17.75 5.19 -6.66
C ARG A 252 -17.10 5.46 -5.32
N ILE A 253 -16.24 6.46 -5.25
CA ILE A 253 -15.76 6.99 -3.98
C ILE A 253 -16.84 7.95 -3.44
N LEU A 254 -17.32 7.65 -2.24
CA LEU A 254 -18.33 8.45 -1.55
C LEU A 254 -17.71 9.57 -0.73
N ALA A 255 -16.64 9.25 -0.01
CA ALA A 255 -15.94 10.20 0.85
C ALA A 255 -14.53 9.70 1.18
N THR A 256 -13.67 10.64 1.58
CA THR A 256 -12.33 10.35 2.13
C THR A 256 -12.16 11.13 3.43
N ALA A 257 -11.40 10.59 4.38
CA ALA A 257 -11.07 11.25 5.64
C ALA A 257 -9.62 11.02 6.02
N ALA A 258 -9.01 12.03 6.64
CA ALA A 258 -7.68 11.95 7.22
C ALA A 258 -7.70 12.57 8.60
N CYS A 259 -7.17 11.86 9.58
CA CYS A 259 -7.12 12.29 10.98
C CYS A 259 -5.76 11.93 11.58
N CYS A 260 -5.42 12.59 12.68
CA CYS A 260 -4.23 12.26 13.45
C CYS A 260 -4.53 12.43 14.93
N GLU A 261 -4.21 11.41 15.72
CA GLU A 261 -4.25 11.52 17.17
C GLU A 261 -2.91 12.01 17.71
N PRO A 262 -2.90 12.84 18.78
CA PRO A 262 -1.66 13.26 19.41
C PRO A 262 -0.97 12.07 20.08
N ARG A 263 0.31 11.83 19.74
CA ARG A 263 1.14 10.79 20.34
C ARG A 263 1.91 11.33 21.54
N LYS A 264 1.86 10.63 22.66
CA LYS A 264 2.80 10.83 23.77
C LYS A 264 4.08 10.04 23.45
N GLN A 265 5.23 10.62 23.71
CA GLN A 265 6.57 10.26 23.19
C GLN A 265 6.95 8.76 23.15
N GLU A 266 6.41 7.90 23.97
CA GLU A 266 6.80 6.49 24.05
C GLU A 266 5.63 5.51 23.86
N ASN A 267 4.42 6.00 23.68
CA ASN A 267 3.24 5.15 23.57
C ASN A 267 2.81 4.97 22.12
N LEU A 268 2.44 3.75 21.75
CA LEU A 268 1.72 3.51 20.52
C LEU A 268 0.37 4.25 20.53
N PRO A 269 -0.18 4.58 19.36
CA PRO A 269 -1.49 5.23 19.26
C PRO A 269 -2.59 4.35 19.86
N ALA A 270 -3.62 4.99 20.39
CA ALA A 270 -4.75 4.33 21.05
C ALA A 270 -5.95 4.05 20.13
N GLY A 271 -5.80 4.31 18.82
CA GLY A 271 -6.87 4.11 17.82
C GLY A 271 -7.84 5.28 17.68
N ARG A 272 -7.66 6.39 18.41
CA ARG A 272 -8.53 7.58 18.29
C ARG A 272 -8.48 8.19 16.87
N GLY A 273 -7.32 8.11 16.21
CA GLY A 273 -7.19 8.53 14.80
C GLY A 273 -8.11 7.73 13.89
N VAL A 274 -8.17 6.40 14.09
CA VAL A 274 -9.07 5.50 13.35
C VAL A 274 -10.53 5.84 13.65
N GLU A 275 -10.90 5.99 14.92
CA GLU A 275 -12.26 6.37 15.32
C GLU A 275 -12.70 7.67 14.65
N MET A 276 -11.85 8.70 14.70
CA MET A 276 -12.14 10.00 14.08
C MET A 276 -12.27 9.89 12.56
N ALA A 277 -11.40 9.13 11.89
CA ALA A 277 -11.45 8.92 10.45
C ALA A 277 -12.73 8.19 10.03
N LEU A 278 -13.11 7.11 10.74
CA LEU A 278 -14.33 6.37 10.48
C LEU A 278 -15.59 7.23 10.68
N ARG A 279 -15.70 7.97 11.79
CA ARG A 279 -16.85 8.88 12.03
C ARG A 279 -16.93 9.97 10.97
N THR A 280 -15.79 10.51 10.56
CA THR A 280 -15.73 11.57 9.56
C THR A 280 -16.16 11.06 8.19
N VAL A 281 -15.62 9.92 7.75
CA VAL A 281 -15.92 9.36 6.43
C VAL A 281 -17.37 8.91 6.32
N LEU A 282 -17.93 8.29 7.37
CA LEU A 282 -19.35 7.91 7.44
C LEU A 282 -20.26 9.13 7.31
N LYS A 283 -19.97 10.19 8.08
CA LYS A 283 -20.74 11.45 8.03
C LYS A 283 -20.69 12.08 6.65
N GLN A 284 -19.51 12.18 6.04
CA GLN A 284 -19.33 12.79 4.71
C GLN A 284 -19.98 11.94 3.61
N ALA A 285 -19.94 10.61 3.72
CA ALA A 285 -20.58 9.70 2.80
C ALA A 285 -22.12 9.61 2.98
N GLY A 286 -22.66 10.14 4.07
CA GLY A 286 -24.07 9.99 4.42
C GLY A 286 -24.45 8.53 4.70
N LEU A 287 -23.51 7.69 5.15
CA LEU A 287 -23.73 6.27 5.41
C LEU A 287 -24.08 6.02 6.88
N GLY A 288 -25.18 5.31 7.12
CA GLY A 288 -25.44 4.66 8.38
C GLY A 288 -24.76 3.28 8.45
N THR A 289 -24.54 2.78 9.65
CA THR A 289 -23.92 1.46 9.88
C THR A 289 -24.70 0.31 9.24
N ASP A 290 -26.03 0.42 9.18
CA ASP A 290 -26.91 -0.59 8.56
C ASP A 290 -26.71 -0.71 7.04
N ASN A 291 -26.21 0.35 6.41
CA ASN A 291 -25.91 0.40 4.98
C ASN A 291 -24.46 0.13 4.65
N LEU A 292 -23.62 -0.18 5.66
CA LEU A 292 -22.23 -0.51 5.50
C LEU A 292 -22.05 -2.02 5.35
N GLY A 293 -21.47 -2.45 4.23
CA GLY A 293 -21.23 -3.86 3.94
C GLY A 293 -20.10 -4.43 4.76
N HIS A 294 -18.94 -3.77 4.74
CA HIS A 294 -17.76 -4.21 5.48
C HIS A 294 -16.75 -3.09 5.72
N ILE A 295 -15.87 -3.35 6.67
CA ILE A 295 -14.62 -2.61 6.86
C ILE A 295 -13.46 -3.46 6.30
N ASN A 296 -12.62 -2.85 5.49
CA ASN A 296 -11.31 -3.38 5.16
C ASN A 296 -10.30 -2.71 6.08
N ALA A 297 -9.87 -3.45 7.09
CA ALA A 297 -9.02 -2.95 8.15
C ALA A 297 -7.54 -2.97 7.77
N HIS A 298 -6.76 -2.13 8.45
CA HIS A 298 -5.31 -2.13 8.28
C HIS A 298 -4.68 -3.45 8.73
N GLY A 299 -5.03 -3.95 9.92
CA GLY A 299 -4.67 -5.28 10.40
C GLY A 299 -3.18 -5.63 10.26
N LEU A 300 -2.32 -5.13 11.15
CA LEU A 300 -0.86 -5.32 11.07
C LEU A 300 -0.37 -6.67 11.58
N SER A 301 -1.24 -7.50 12.16
CA SER A 301 -0.84 -8.74 12.87
C SER A 301 0.05 -8.47 14.11
N THR A 302 -0.09 -7.28 14.71
CA THR A 302 0.63 -6.90 15.94
C THR A 302 -0.34 -6.70 17.09
N GLY A 303 -0.01 -7.20 18.29
CA GLY A 303 -0.91 -7.14 19.44
C GLY A 303 -1.47 -5.75 19.72
N PRO A 304 -0.64 -4.73 19.96
CA PRO A 304 -1.12 -3.40 20.36
C PRO A 304 -1.86 -2.64 19.26
N MET A 305 -1.37 -2.69 18.01
CA MET A 305 -1.97 -1.92 16.92
C MET A 305 -3.31 -2.51 16.48
N ASP A 306 -3.39 -3.83 16.34
CA ASP A 306 -4.63 -4.50 15.97
C ASP A 306 -5.71 -4.32 17.07
N ALA A 307 -5.33 -4.39 18.36
CA ALA A 307 -6.26 -4.14 19.44
C ALA A 307 -6.80 -2.71 19.44
N ALA A 308 -5.93 -1.72 19.23
CA ALA A 308 -6.32 -0.30 19.16
C ALA A 308 -7.26 -0.04 17.97
N GLU A 309 -6.95 -0.60 16.81
CA GLU A 309 -7.78 -0.51 15.61
C GLU A 309 -9.13 -1.19 15.79
N ALA A 310 -9.13 -2.43 16.29
CA ALA A 310 -10.35 -3.21 16.51
C ALA A 310 -11.31 -2.52 17.48
N GLN A 311 -10.81 -1.97 18.59
CA GLN A 311 -11.61 -1.21 19.55
C GLN A 311 -12.22 0.05 18.92
N ALA A 312 -11.45 0.77 18.10
CA ALA A 312 -11.96 1.93 17.35
C ALA A 312 -13.04 1.56 16.34
N ILE A 313 -12.84 0.47 15.60
CA ILE A 313 -13.83 -0.06 14.64
C ILE A 313 -15.12 -0.44 15.38
N ALA A 314 -15.03 -1.24 16.43
CA ALA A 314 -16.20 -1.67 17.22
C ALA A 314 -16.98 -0.48 17.82
N ALA A 315 -16.27 0.54 18.31
CA ALA A 315 -16.88 1.75 18.89
C ALA A 315 -17.65 2.61 17.86
N VAL A 316 -17.35 2.47 16.56
CA VAL A 316 -17.99 3.30 15.52
C VAL A 316 -19.01 2.53 14.71
N VAL A 317 -18.70 1.30 14.32
CA VAL A 317 -19.51 0.53 13.36
C VAL A 317 -20.10 -0.77 13.95
N GLY A 318 -19.85 -1.02 15.24
CA GLY A 318 -20.41 -2.18 15.95
C GLY A 318 -20.05 -3.52 15.32
N GLU A 319 -21.07 -4.30 14.95
CA GLU A 319 -20.92 -5.65 14.40
C GLU A 319 -20.74 -5.68 12.86
N THR A 320 -20.38 -4.56 12.25
CA THR A 320 -20.05 -4.56 10.80
C THR A 320 -18.90 -5.53 10.53
N PRO A 321 -19.03 -6.44 9.53
CA PRO A 321 -17.99 -7.39 9.21
C PRO A 321 -16.66 -6.73 8.82
N VAL A 322 -15.55 -7.35 9.22
CA VAL A 322 -14.20 -6.85 8.99
C VAL A 322 -13.39 -7.88 8.20
N THR A 323 -12.70 -7.43 7.17
CA THR A 323 -11.68 -8.22 6.47
C THR A 323 -10.32 -7.53 6.54
N ALA A 324 -9.24 -8.31 6.51
CA ALA A 324 -7.86 -7.82 6.46
C ALA A 324 -7.06 -8.60 5.42
N PRO A 325 -7.17 -8.27 4.13
CA PRO A 325 -6.51 -9.01 3.04
C PRO A 325 -4.98 -8.95 3.08
N LYS A 326 -4.41 -8.09 3.93
CA LYS A 326 -2.97 -8.09 4.27
C LYS A 326 -2.49 -9.47 4.75
N SER A 327 -3.36 -10.27 5.32
CA SER A 327 -3.08 -11.66 5.69
C SER A 327 -2.58 -12.52 4.52
N ASN A 328 -2.90 -12.16 3.28
CA ASN A 328 -2.49 -12.87 2.07
C ASN A 328 -1.12 -12.41 1.54
N PHE A 329 -0.80 -11.10 1.65
CA PHE A 329 0.36 -10.52 0.95
C PHE A 329 1.36 -9.81 1.86
N GLY A 330 1.10 -9.75 3.16
CA GLY A 330 1.97 -9.04 4.10
C GLY A 330 1.85 -7.52 3.99
N HIS A 331 2.74 -6.81 4.68
CA HIS A 331 2.72 -5.36 4.80
C HIS A 331 3.67 -4.68 3.82
N ALA A 332 3.13 -4.18 2.72
CA ALA A 332 3.86 -3.49 1.65
C ALA A 332 4.10 -1.98 1.92
N GLY A 333 4.04 -1.54 3.19
CA GLY A 333 4.21 -0.13 3.52
C GLY A 333 3.15 0.75 2.85
N ALA A 334 3.59 1.82 2.22
CA ALA A 334 2.72 2.75 1.50
C ALA A 334 1.90 2.10 0.36
N GLY A 335 2.31 0.95 -0.15
CA GLY A 335 1.54 0.19 -1.15
C GLY A 335 0.30 -0.49 -0.60
N SER A 336 0.29 -0.85 0.70
CA SER A 336 -0.78 -1.65 1.31
C SER A 336 -2.16 -1.05 1.15
N GLY A 337 -2.33 0.23 1.44
CA GLY A 337 -3.65 0.86 1.46
C GLY A 337 -4.36 0.83 0.11
N LEU A 338 -3.64 1.00 -1.00
CA LEU A 338 -4.23 0.86 -2.34
C LEU A 338 -4.52 -0.59 -2.72
N MET A 339 -3.70 -1.55 -2.28
CA MET A 339 -3.99 -2.98 -2.48
C MET A 339 -5.27 -3.38 -1.72
N GLU A 340 -5.43 -2.90 -0.49
CA GLU A 340 -6.62 -3.08 0.34
C GLU A 340 -7.86 -2.38 -0.25
N LEU A 341 -7.70 -1.15 -0.73
CA LEU A 341 -8.80 -0.44 -1.38
C LEU A 341 -9.20 -1.10 -2.71
N ALA A 342 -8.25 -1.61 -3.49
CA ALA A 342 -8.55 -2.39 -4.70
C ALA A 342 -9.32 -3.66 -4.37
N ALA A 343 -8.96 -4.39 -3.29
CA ALA A 343 -9.74 -5.51 -2.80
C ALA A 343 -11.18 -5.10 -2.41
N SER A 344 -11.35 -3.93 -1.77
CA SER A 344 -12.67 -3.40 -1.44
C SER A 344 -13.49 -3.02 -2.67
N VAL A 345 -12.87 -2.44 -3.70
CA VAL A 345 -13.54 -2.14 -4.99
C VAL A 345 -14.07 -3.41 -5.63
N LEU A 346 -13.24 -4.45 -5.72
CA LEU A 346 -13.62 -5.75 -6.27
C LEU A 346 -14.70 -6.43 -5.41
N ALA A 347 -14.65 -6.27 -4.09
CA ALA A 347 -15.66 -6.80 -3.19
C ALA A 347 -17.03 -6.13 -3.37
N VAL A 348 -17.09 -4.80 -3.49
CA VAL A 348 -18.36 -4.11 -3.72
C VAL A 348 -18.88 -4.35 -5.14
N GLU A 349 -18.01 -4.52 -6.13
CA GLU A 349 -18.40 -4.86 -7.51
C GLU A 349 -18.99 -6.28 -7.60
N SER A 350 -18.36 -7.28 -6.99
CA SER A 350 -18.84 -8.68 -7.02
C SER A 350 -19.97 -8.95 -6.05
N GLY A 351 -20.02 -8.25 -4.91
CA GLY A 351 -20.93 -8.55 -3.78
C GLY A 351 -20.39 -9.64 -2.85
N THR A 352 -19.11 -10.02 -2.98
CA THR A 352 -18.45 -11.05 -2.18
C THR A 352 -17.28 -10.40 -1.42
N ILE A 353 -17.14 -10.67 -0.14
CA ILE A 353 -16.07 -10.10 0.71
C ILE A 353 -15.05 -11.19 1.01
N PRO A 354 -13.75 -10.99 0.73
CA PRO A 354 -12.73 -12.01 0.95
C PRO A 354 -12.47 -12.25 2.43
N PRO A 355 -12.11 -13.50 2.82
CA PRO A 355 -11.79 -13.82 4.21
C PRO A 355 -10.41 -13.30 4.61
N THR A 356 -10.21 -13.14 5.91
CA THR A 356 -8.91 -12.91 6.55
C THR A 356 -8.24 -14.26 6.80
N ARG A 357 -7.08 -14.49 6.21
CA ARG A 357 -6.33 -15.74 6.44
C ARG A 357 -5.79 -15.81 7.87
N ASN A 358 -5.59 -17.04 8.33
CA ASN A 358 -4.96 -17.35 9.62
C ASN A 358 -5.69 -16.76 10.85
N TYR A 359 -6.94 -16.33 10.70
CA TYR A 359 -7.77 -15.96 11.84
C TYR A 359 -8.50 -17.22 12.33
N GLU A 360 -8.03 -17.79 13.42
CA GLU A 360 -8.51 -19.06 13.99
C GLU A 360 -9.06 -18.89 15.39
N THR A 361 -8.42 -18.06 16.20
CA THR A 361 -8.77 -17.84 17.60
C THR A 361 -9.08 -16.37 17.84
N PRO A 362 -10.34 -16.03 18.14
CA PRO A 362 -10.72 -14.66 18.49
C PRO A 362 -9.94 -14.12 19.69
N ASP A 363 -9.41 -12.90 19.56
CA ASP A 363 -8.79 -12.19 20.66
C ASP A 363 -9.82 -11.31 21.38
N PRO A 364 -10.05 -11.47 22.69
CA PRO A 364 -10.95 -10.59 23.45
C PRO A 364 -10.56 -9.10 23.41
N ALA A 365 -9.29 -8.77 23.12
CA ALA A 365 -8.85 -7.39 22.92
C ALA A 365 -9.28 -6.80 21.57
N CYS A 366 -9.73 -7.63 20.63
CA CYS A 366 -10.18 -7.26 19.30
C CYS A 366 -11.68 -7.57 19.13
N PRO A 367 -12.60 -6.76 19.70
CA PRO A 367 -14.05 -7.04 19.74
C PRO A 367 -14.73 -6.71 18.40
N ILE A 368 -14.29 -7.32 17.31
CA ILE A 368 -14.81 -7.13 15.93
C ILE A 368 -15.19 -8.46 15.29
N GLN A 369 -16.08 -8.41 14.31
CA GLN A 369 -16.52 -9.57 13.56
C GLN A 369 -15.60 -9.79 12.34
N VAL A 370 -14.55 -10.57 12.48
CA VAL A 370 -13.61 -10.87 11.39
C VAL A 370 -14.19 -11.94 10.48
N ILE A 371 -14.23 -11.66 9.17
CA ILE A 371 -14.59 -12.64 8.14
C ILE A 371 -13.40 -13.59 7.97
N HIS A 372 -13.63 -14.90 8.12
CA HIS A 372 -12.61 -15.93 8.04
C HIS A 372 -13.16 -17.21 7.38
N GLU A 373 -12.29 -18.17 7.10
CA GLU A 373 -12.57 -19.47 6.46
C GLU A 373 -13.15 -19.35 5.06
N THR A 374 -14.31 -18.70 4.90
CA THR A 374 -15.01 -18.59 3.62
C THR A 374 -15.39 -17.13 3.30
N PRO A 375 -15.43 -16.77 2.01
CA PRO A 375 -15.93 -15.46 1.58
C PRO A 375 -17.38 -15.23 2.08
N MET A 376 -17.71 -13.98 2.41
CA MET A 376 -19.03 -13.57 2.87
C MET A 376 -19.80 -12.86 1.75
N GLU A 377 -21.09 -13.22 1.60
CA GLU A 377 -22.02 -12.61 0.64
C GLU A 377 -23.25 -12.00 1.32
N GLY A 378 -24.11 -11.36 0.54
CA GLY A 378 -25.41 -10.86 1.02
C GLY A 378 -25.34 -9.60 1.87
N ARG A 379 -24.22 -8.89 1.86
CA ARG A 379 -24.05 -7.60 2.55
C ARG A 379 -24.32 -6.42 1.59
N PRO A 380 -24.62 -5.20 2.12
CA PRO A 380 -24.66 -3.99 1.30
C PRO A 380 -23.36 -3.81 0.49
N ARG A 381 -23.48 -3.32 -0.73
CA ARG A 381 -22.33 -3.09 -1.62
C ARG A 381 -21.62 -1.77 -1.32
N THR A 382 -21.23 -1.59 -0.08
CA THR A 382 -20.50 -0.44 0.43
C THR A 382 -19.36 -0.92 1.32
N ALA A 383 -18.25 -0.22 1.28
CA ALA A 383 -17.09 -0.55 2.10
C ALA A 383 -16.37 0.71 2.58
N ILE A 384 -15.67 0.58 3.69
CA ILE A 384 -14.67 1.56 4.11
C ILE A 384 -13.33 0.83 4.25
N THR A 385 -12.33 1.32 3.54
CA THR A 385 -10.92 0.93 3.76
C THR A 385 -10.27 1.92 4.69
N VAL A 386 -9.59 1.44 5.73
CA VAL A 386 -8.90 2.28 6.71
C VAL A 386 -7.45 1.88 6.85
N ASN A 387 -6.56 2.87 6.91
CA ASN A 387 -5.15 2.67 7.27
C ASN A 387 -4.77 3.51 8.47
N PHE A 388 -3.82 3.00 9.22
CA PHE A 388 -3.43 3.53 10.51
C PHE A 388 -1.93 3.35 10.75
N SER A 389 -1.21 4.43 11.04
CA SER A 389 0.23 4.39 11.29
C SER A 389 0.58 4.38 12.77
N THR A 390 1.75 3.87 13.09
CA THR A 390 2.33 3.95 14.46
C THR A 390 2.58 5.38 14.93
N MET A 391 2.45 6.37 14.05
CA MET A 391 2.54 7.79 14.38
C MET A 391 1.18 8.41 14.75
N GLY A 392 0.10 7.62 14.75
CA GLY A 392 -1.25 8.06 15.08
C GLY A 392 -2.03 8.68 13.91
N GLN A 393 -1.48 8.67 12.71
CA GLN A 393 -2.19 9.10 11.51
C GLN A 393 -3.12 7.99 11.05
N ALA A 394 -4.34 8.37 10.66
CA ALA A 394 -5.32 7.46 10.08
C ALA A 394 -5.95 8.07 8.84
N SER A 395 -6.22 7.26 7.85
CA SER A 395 -6.94 7.65 6.64
C SER A 395 -8.00 6.61 6.32
N ALA A 396 -9.17 7.06 5.85
CA ALA A 396 -10.29 6.20 5.48
C ALA A 396 -10.89 6.65 4.15
N VAL A 397 -11.30 5.67 3.34
CA VAL A 397 -11.98 5.87 2.06
C VAL A 397 -13.26 5.04 2.05
N ALA A 398 -14.41 5.69 1.86
CA ALA A 398 -15.70 5.05 1.69
C ALA A 398 -16.04 4.91 0.21
N ILE A 399 -16.47 3.73 -0.18
CA ILE A 399 -16.84 3.37 -1.57
C ILE A 399 -18.19 2.65 -1.61
N THR A 400 -18.81 2.68 -2.78
CA THR A 400 -19.99 1.87 -3.12
C THR A 400 -19.84 1.30 -4.53
N ALA A 401 -20.54 0.23 -4.84
CA ALA A 401 -20.77 -0.19 -6.22
C ALA A 401 -21.47 0.94 -7.01
N ASP A 402 -21.35 0.91 -8.35
CA ASP A 402 -22.05 1.87 -9.22
C ASP A 402 -23.55 1.59 -9.29
#